data_1c089b445695fc245d194844fd5371f6
#
_entry.id   1c089b445695fc245d194844fd5371f6
#
_cell.length_a   1.000
_cell.length_b   1.000
_cell.length_c   1.000
_cell.angle_alpha   90.00
_cell.angle_beta   90.00
_cell.angle_gamma   90.00
#
_symmetry.space_group_name_H-M   'P 1'
#
loop_
_entity.id
_entity.type
_entity.pdbx_description
1 polymer ?
#
loop_
_entity_poly.entity_id
_entity_poly.type
_entity_poly.pdbx_seq_one_letter_code
_entity_poly.pdbx_strand_id
1 'polypeptide(L)'
;MAVSNTVSLSTNFNVDPYYDDFSEAKQFHRILFRPGLAVQARELTQMQTILQNQIDRLGEHIFKEGSTVRGVELNLDTALQFVKLRDNAANGASVDVNSWVGRVVTGATSGITANVMSVAAGSEADAPNYKTLFIKYTKGNQTQRTFGNGEQITTASGLSANLIATAAFGRGSQITLGEGIIYAKDHFIRFPEQTLILEKYNNRPSYRVGANIVEEIVQSSVDTTLLDPAQGSYNYAAPGADRLKLNPVMMKQPNSIVPKGNTFIEFVRISQGVIQEEAVKPQYAQIRDYMARRTFDESGHYIVKGWSVTLEEHLMQAGNGGTYLAANGGNNDLLVASVSPGRGYIS
;
A
#
# COMPACT_ATOMS: atom_id res chain seq x y z
N MET A 1 -3.42 -31.16 -20.74
CA MET A 1 -3.63 -30.91 -19.30
C MET A 1 -2.73 -29.74 -18.97
N ALA A 2 -3.31 -28.56 -18.76
CA ALA A 2 -2.56 -27.42 -18.25
C ALA A 2 -2.23 -27.74 -16.79
N VAL A 3 -0.94 -27.83 -16.48
CA VAL A 3 -0.47 -27.86 -15.10
C VAL A 3 -0.84 -26.52 -14.51
N SER A 4 -1.84 -26.51 -13.62
CA SER A 4 -2.15 -25.35 -12.80
C SER A 4 -0.87 -25.01 -12.03
N ASN A 5 -0.30 -23.86 -12.31
CA ASN A 5 0.83 -23.34 -11.55
C ASN A 5 0.24 -22.69 -10.28
N THR A 6 -0.31 -23.51 -9.40
CA THR A 6 -0.82 -23.09 -8.11
C THR A 6 0.33 -22.65 -7.25
N VAL A 7 0.26 -21.43 -6.79
CA VAL A 7 1.19 -20.87 -5.80
C VAL A 7 0.68 -21.25 -4.43
N SER A 8 1.02 -22.45 -4.01
CA SER A 8 0.68 -22.92 -2.67
C SER A 8 1.49 -22.18 -1.59
N LEU A 9 1.04 -22.29 -0.35
CA LEU A 9 1.77 -21.84 0.82
C LEU A 9 3.19 -22.44 0.83
N SER A 10 4.17 -21.65 1.22
CA SER A 10 5.54 -22.13 1.43
C SER A 10 5.70 -22.88 2.74
N THR A 11 4.79 -22.67 3.71
CA THR A 11 4.78 -23.31 5.02
C THR A 11 4.37 -24.77 4.89
N ASN A 12 5.24 -25.67 5.35
CA ASN A 12 4.94 -27.11 5.41
C ASN A 12 4.28 -27.47 6.74
N PHE A 13 3.05 -27.93 6.70
CA PHE A 13 2.33 -28.38 7.89
C PHE A 13 2.49 -29.89 8.19
N ASN A 14 3.10 -30.65 7.30
CA ASN A 14 3.38 -32.08 7.54
C ASN A 14 4.71 -32.27 8.28
N VAL A 15 4.92 -31.47 9.32
CA VAL A 15 6.09 -31.50 10.22
C VAL A 15 5.65 -31.34 11.65
N ASP A 16 6.55 -31.62 12.59
CA ASP A 16 6.33 -31.36 14.03
C ASP A 16 5.93 -29.89 14.25
N PRO A 17 4.93 -29.60 15.08
CA PRO A 17 4.05 -30.49 15.86
C PRO A 17 2.73 -30.85 15.16
N TYR A 18 2.48 -30.40 13.93
CA TYR A 18 1.16 -30.45 13.28
C TYR A 18 0.88 -31.77 12.56
N TYR A 19 1.88 -32.34 11.88
CA TYR A 19 1.80 -33.62 11.15
C TYR A 19 0.58 -33.74 10.21
N ASP A 20 0.19 -32.64 9.55
CA ASP A 20 -0.89 -32.64 8.57
C ASP A 20 -0.43 -33.34 7.28
N ASP A 21 -0.75 -34.61 7.17
CA ASP A 21 -0.39 -35.48 6.05
C ASP A 21 -1.46 -35.53 4.94
N PHE A 22 -2.22 -34.43 4.78
CA PHE A 22 -3.19 -34.31 3.71
C PHE A 22 -2.55 -34.56 2.35
N SER A 23 -3.22 -35.37 1.54
CA SER A 23 -2.80 -35.67 0.17
C SER A 23 -4.02 -35.89 -0.73
N GLU A 24 -4.11 -35.12 -1.79
CA GLU A 24 -5.17 -35.27 -2.79
C GLU A 24 -5.21 -36.65 -3.44
N ALA A 25 -4.04 -37.30 -3.58
CA ALA A 25 -3.95 -38.64 -4.13
C ALA A 25 -4.70 -39.70 -3.32
N LYS A 26 -4.89 -39.44 -2.00
CA LYS A 26 -5.67 -40.31 -1.12
C LYS A 26 -7.19 -40.14 -1.30
N GLN A 27 -7.63 -39.06 -1.95
CA GLN A 27 -9.04 -38.74 -2.21
C GLN A 27 -9.92 -38.67 -0.95
N PHE A 28 -9.35 -38.24 0.18
CA PHE A 28 -10.12 -38.08 1.41
C PHE A 28 -10.84 -36.73 1.40
N HIS A 29 -12.18 -36.78 1.42
CA HIS A 29 -13.04 -35.59 1.39
C HIS A 29 -13.64 -35.24 2.74
N ARG A 30 -13.59 -36.17 3.73
CA ARG A 30 -14.18 -35.96 5.04
C ARG A 30 -13.56 -36.86 6.09
N ILE A 31 -13.29 -36.31 7.27
CA ILE A 31 -12.90 -37.08 8.45
C ILE A 31 -14.14 -37.50 9.20
N LEU A 32 -14.23 -38.81 9.56
CA LEU A 32 -15.34 -39.40 10.25
C LEU A 32 -14.88 -39.89 11.62
N PHE A 33 -15.21 -39.13 12.67
CA PHE A 33 -14.90 -39.51 14.04
C PHE A 33 -15.77 -40.70 14.50
N ARG A 34 -15.13 -41.62 15.18
CA ARG A 34 -15.82 -42.83 15.73
C ARG A 34 -15.87 -42.76 17.25
N PRO A 35 -17.04 -43.06 17.85
CA PRO A 35 -17.12 -43.20 19.29
C PRO A 35 -16.13 -44.25 19.80
N GLY A 36 -15.48 -43.96 20.95
CA GLY A 36 -14.53 -44.88 21.59
C GLY A 36 -13.09 -44.82 21.04
N LEU A 37 -12.80 -44.00 20.02
CA LEU A 37 -11.45 -43.69 19.54
C LEU A 37 -11.07 -42.28 19.92
N ALA A 38 -9.81 -42.09 20.33
CA ALA A 38 -9.27 -40.77 20.64
C ALA A 38 -9.12 -39.93 19.36
N VAL A 39 -9.51 -38.66 19.41
CA VAL A 39 -9.28 -37.69 18.33
C VAL A 39 -7.83 -37.24 18.36
N GLN A 40 -7.17 -37.29 17.20
CA GLN A 40 -5.81 -36.81 17.06
C GLN A 40 -5.80 -35.32 16.63
N ALA A 41 -4.86 -34.53 17.14
CA ALA A 41 -4.74 -33.13 16.77
C ALA A 41 -4.62 -32.92 15.25
N ARG A 42 -3.86 -33.79 14.55
CA ARG A 42 -3.74 -33.77 13.10
C ARG A 42 -5.07 -33.93 12.35
N GLU A 43 -6.02 -34.69 12.91
CA GLU A 43 -7.34 -34.89 12.27
C GLU A 43 -8.15 -33.60 12.26
N LEU A 44 -8.01 -32.78 13.33
CA LEU A 44 -8.65 -31.45 13.40
C LEU A 44 -8.01 -30.48 12.42
N THR A 45 -6.68 -30.49 12.28
CA THR A 45 -5.96 -29.67 11.32
C THR A 45 -6.31 -30.10 9.89
N GLN A 46 -6.28 -31.38 9.60
CA GLN A 46 -6.59 -31.95 8.29
C GLN A 46 -8.03 -31.70 7.84
N MET A 47 -8.98 -31.65 8.77
CA MET A 47 -10.35 -31.25 8.47
C MET A 47 -10.42 -29.84 7.88
N GLN A 48 -9.62 -28.91 8.40
CA GLN A 48 -9.51 -27.54 7.86
C GLN A 48 -8.85 -27.54 6.50
N THR A 49 -7.77 -28.29 6.31
CA THR A 49 -7.04 -28.41 5.05
C THR A 49 -7.91 -28.99 3.92
N ILE A 50 -8.73 -30.00 4.23
CA ILE A 50 -9.69 -30.55 3.25
C ILE A 50 -10.71 -29.49 2.81
N LEU A 51 -11.27 -28.72 3.73
CA LEU A 51 -12.20 -27.64 3.40
C LEU A 51 -11.54 -26.51 2.63
N GLN A 52 -10.33 -26.12 3.06
CA GLN A 52 -9.55 -25.08 2.37
C GLN A 52 -9.24 -25.47 0.93
N ASN A 53 -8.84 -26.71 0.68
CA ASN A 53 -8.58 -27.22 -0.65
C ASN A 53 -9.83 -27.20 -1.58
N GLN A 54 -11.04 -27.41 -1.04
CA GLN A 54 -12.27 -27.28 -1.83
C GLN A 54 -12.59 -25.81 -2.17
N ILE A 55 -12.36 -24.90 -1.22
CA ILE A 55 -12.54 -23.44 -1.44
C ILE A 55 -11.54 -22.95 -2.49
N ASP A 56 -10.31 -23.43 -2.39
CA ASP A 56 -9.23 -23.09 -3.31
C ASP A 56 -9.52 -23.52 -4.74
N ARG A 57 -9.94 -24.75 -4.97
CA ARG A 57 -10.37 -25.22 -6.29
C ARG A 57 -11.48 -24.36 -6.90
N LEU A 58 -12.43 -23.89 -6.07
CA LEU A 58 -13.45 -22.96 -6.52
C LEU A 58 -12.84 -21.60 -6.83
N GLY A 59 -11.92 -21.14 -5.99
CA GLY A 59 -11.21 -19.87 -6.15
C GLY A 59 -10.41 -19.82 -7.45
N GLU A 60 -9.59 -20.83 -7.71
CA GLU A 60 -8.78 -20.95 -8.94
C GLU A 60 -9.61 -20.96 -10.22
N HIS A 61 -10.82 -21.54 -10.15
CA HIS A 61 -11.72 -21.56 -11.29
C HIS A 61 -12.28 -20.16 -11.64
N ILE A 62 -12.40 -19.28 -10.64
CA ILE A 62 -13.03 -17.95 -10.79
C ILE A 62 -11.99 -16.84 -10.87
N PHE A 63 -10.90 -16.96 -10.09
CA PHE A 63 -9.89 -15.92 -9.92
C PHE A 63 -8.54 -16.40 -10.43
N LYS A 64 -7.75 -15.47 -10.93
CA LYS A 64 -6.33 -15.70 -11.18
C LYS A 64 -5.53 -15.28 -9.94
N GLU A 65 -4.39 -15.93 -9.74
CA GLU A 65 -3.43 -15.55 -8.71
C GLU A 65 -3.12 -14.05 -8.78
N GLY A 66 -3.18 -13.38 -7.63
CA GLY A 66 -2.97 -11.94 -7.51
C GLY A 66 -4.14 -11.05 -7.92
N SER A 67 -5.29 -11.63 -8.31
CA SER A 67 -6.44 -10.81 -8.67
C SER A 67 -7.10 -10.18 -7.45
N THR A 68 -7.61 -8.96 -7.63
CA THR A 68 -8.42 -8.26 -6.63
C THR A 68 -9.85 -8.79 -6.66
N VAL A 69 -10.30 -9.40 -5.57
CA VAL A 69 -11.66 -9.91 -5.44
C VAL A 69 -12.63 -8.77 -5.14
N ARG A 70 -12.25 -7.90 -4.22
CA ARG A 70 -13.03 -6.73 -3.79
C ARG A 70 -12.11 -5.66 -3.25
N GLY A 71 -12.41 -4.39 -3.54
CA GLY A 71 -11.64 -3.24 -3.05
C GLY A 71 -10.26 -3.16 -3.68
N VAL A 72 -9.24 -2.84 -2.89
CA VAL A 72 -7.85 -2.59 -3.31
C VAL A 72 -7.81 -1.50 -4.39
N GLU A 73 -8.52 -0.40 -4.13
CA GLU A 73 -8.50 0.75 -5.03
C GLU A 73 -7.13 1.41 -5.04
N LEU A 74 -6.63 1.68 -6.24
CA LEU A 74 -5.32 2.26 -6.45
C LEU A 74 -5.44 3.78 -6.54
N ASN A 75 -4.60 4.48 -5.78
CA ASN A 75 -4.44 5.92 -5.86
C ASN A 75 -2.96 6.28 -5.97
N LEU A 76 -2.55 6.72 -7.14
CA LEU A 76 -1.19 7.21 -7.40
C LEU A 76 -1.18 8.73 -7.25
N ASP A 77 -0.40 9.23 -6.28
CA ASP A 77 -0.16 10.65 -6.07
C ASP A 77 1.28 11.01 -6.49
N THR A 78 1.40 11.71 -7.59
CA THR A 78 2.67 12.26 -8.11
C THR A 78 2.88 13.72 -7.71
N ALA A 79 1.97 14.29 -6.94
CA ALA A 79 2.01 15.67 -6.47
C ALA A 79 2.33 15.78 -4.95
N LEU A 80 2.86 14.71 -4.35
CA LEU A 80 3.21 14.64 -2.94
C LEU A 80 4.23 15.73 -2.58
N GLN A 81 3.81 16.77 -1.89
CA GLN A 81 4.66 17.90 -1.52
C GLN A 81 5.57 17.50 -0.36
N PHE A 82 6.84 17.89 -0.42
CA PHE A 82 7.80 17.63 0.64
C PHE A 82 8.59 18.86 1.02
N VAL A 83 9.13 18.83 2.22
CA VAL A 83 10.21 19.73 2.66
C VAL A 83 11.33 18.94 3.33
N LYS A 84 12.56 19.32 3.05
CA LYS A 84 13.78 18.72 3.58
C LYS A 84 14.26 19.54 4.76
N LEU A 85 14.53 18.88 5.87
CA LEU A 85 15.00 19.50 7.10
C LEU A 85 16.50 19.31 7.29
N ARG A 86 17.12 20.24 8.01
CA ARG A 86 18.41 20.02 8.63
C ARG A 86 18.30 19.00 9.76
N ASP A 87 19.42 18.36 10.06
CA ASP A 87 19.48 17.37 11.14
C ASP A 87 19.23 17.97 12.51
N ASN A 88 19.67 19.22 12.70
CA ASN A 88 19.53 19.92 13.96
C ASN A 88 18.67 21.18 13.80
N ALA A 89 17.89 21.46 14.83
CA ALA A 89 17.17 22.73 14.99
C ALA A 89 18.14 23.86 15.25
N ALA A 90 17.66 25.13 15.19
CA ALA A 90 18.48 26.31 15.43
C ALA A 90 19.13 26.34 16.82
N ASN A 91 18.54 25.68 17.81
CA ASN A 91 19.08 25.52 19.17
C ASN A 91 20.09 24.37 19.30
N GLY A 92 20.47 23.70 18.19
CA GLY A 92 21.41 22.57 18.19
C GLY A 92 20.81 21.23 18.57
N ALA A 93 19.53 21.15 18.94
CA ALA A 93 18.86 19.89 19.27
C ALA A 93 18.59 19.07 17.99
N SER A 94 18.76 17.76 18.06
CA SER A 94 18.43 16.85 16.94
C SER A 94 16.93 16.89 16.65
N VAL A 95 16.58 17.01 15.37
CA VAL A 95 15.18 16.99 14.91
C VAL A 95 14.69 15.54 14.84
N ASP A 96 13.70 15.20 15.66
CA ASP A 96 12.94 13.95 15.54
C ASP A 96 11.74 14.19 14.63
N VAL A 97 11.80 13.68 13.39
CA VAL A 97 10.74 13.88 12.40
C VAL A 97 9.42 13.24 12.80
N ASN A 98 9.43 12.16 13.58
CA ASN A 98 8.21 11.44 13.97
C ASN A 98 7.29 12.32 14.84
N SER A 99 7.87 13.21 15.61
CA SER A 99 7.12 14.15 16.46
C SER A 99 6.31 15.20 15.69
N TRP A 100 6.53 15.32 14.37
CA TRP A 100 5.89 16.31 13.50
C TRP A 100 4.61 15.81 12.82
N VAL A 101 4.38 14.50 12.78
CA VAL A 101 3.22 13.90 12.08
C VAL A 101 1.91 14.44 12.65
N GLY A 102 1.00 14.83 11.77
CA GLY A 102 -0.33 15.37 12.11
C GLY A 102 -0.31 16.82 12.63
N ARG A 103 0.84 17.48 12.64
CA ARG A 103 0.93 18.87 13.14
C ARG A 103 0.83 19.87 11.99
N VAL A 104 0.40 21.08 12.36
CA VAL A 104 0.46 22.26 11.49
C VAL A 104 1.82 22.93 11.69
N VAL A 105 2.49 23.19 10.59
CA VAL A 105 3.77 23.93 10.56
C VAL A 105 3.57 25.29 9.93
N THR A 106 4.29 26.28 10.46
CA THR A 106 4.26 27.67 9.98
C THR A 106 5.67 28.12 9.67
N GLY A 107 5.86 28.69 8.48
CA GLY A 107 7.12 29.31 8.08
C GLY A 107 7.34 30.63 8.81
N ALA A 108 8.49 30.79 9.46
CA ALA A 108 8.81 31.99 10.27
C ALA A 108 8.94 33.26 9.42
N THR A 109 9.38 33.13 8.18
CA THR A 109 9.57 34.27 7.25
C THR A 109 8.37 34.43 6.33
N SER A 110 7.89 33.35 5.74
CA SER A 110 6.81 33.38 4.75
C SER A 110 5.43 33.50 5.37
N GLY A 111 5.24 33.07 6.63
CA GLY A 111 3.93 32.98 7.28
C GLY A 111 2.99 31.92 6.65
N ILE A 112 3.53 31.10 5.75
CA ILE A 112 2.81 30.01 5.09
C ILE A 112 2.56 28.89 6.09
N THR A 113 1.41 28.23 5.97
CA THR A 113 1.08 27.08 6.82
C THR A 113 0.86 25.82 5.99
N ALA A 114 1.27 24.70 6.58
CA ALA A 114 1.05 23.37 5.98
C ALA A 114 0.77 22.33 7.07
N ASN A 115 0.01 21.29 6.71
CA ASN A 115 -0.17 20.12 7.55
C ASN A 115 0.87 19.07 7.21
N VAL A 116 1.48 18.47 8.21
CA VAL A 116 2.40 17.34 8.05
C VAL A 116 1.58 16.05 7.97
N MET A 117 1.62 15.41 6.82
CA MET A 117 0.85 14.18 6.56
C MET A 117 1.63 12.93 6.97
N SER A 118 2.90 12.88 6.58
CA SER A 118 3.81 11.77 6.87
C SER A 118 5.25 12.27 6.90
N VAL A 119 6.17 11.43 7.33
CA VAL A 119 7.58 11.79 7.47
C VAL A 119 8.47 10.66 6.95
N ALA A 120 9.68 11.01 6.57
CA ALA A 120 10.69 10.03 6.25
C ALA A 120 12.02 10.39 6.95
N ALA A 121 12.63 9.36 7.51
CA ALA A 121 13.97 9.47 8.09
C ALA A 121 15.01 9.76 6.99
N GLY A 122 16.13 10.33 7.42
CA GLY A 122 17.28 10.67 6.61
C GLY A 122 18.27 11.49 7.44
N SER A 123 19.31 12.00 6.79
CA SER A 123 20.35 12.81 7.42
C SER A 123 21.04 13.68 6.38
N GLU A 124 21.57 14.84 6.81
CA GLU A 124 22.43 15.70 5.96
C GLU A 124 23.71 14.95 5.53
N ALA A 125 24.20 14.03 6.37
CA ALA A 125 25.37 13.21 6.05
C ALA A 125 25.10 12.17 4.97
N ASP A 126 23.83 11.80 4.74
CA ASP A 126 23.38 10.84 3.74
C ASP A 126 22.70 11.53 2.54
N ALA A 127 23.17 12.71 2.18
CA ALA A 127 22.60 13.47 1.06
C ALA A 127 22.64 12.63 -0.24
N PRO A 128 21.55 12.63 -1.03
CA PRO A 128 20.37 13.50 -0.95
C PRO A 128 19.25 13.01 -0.01
N ASN A 129 19.46 12.01 0.83
CA ASN A 129 18.44 11.41 1.69
C ASN A 129 18.29 12.18 3.02
N TYR A 130 17.69 13.34 2.97
CA TYR A 130 17.45 14.21 4.13
C TYR A 130 16.28 13.75 5.00
N LYS A 131 16.24 14.24 6.25
CA LYS A 131 15.01 14.25 7.07
C LYS A 131 13.93 14.99 6.30
N THR A 132 12.77 14.35 6.08
CA THR A 132 11.77 14.87 5.16
C THR A 132 10.40 14.86 5.82
N LEU A 133 9.68 15.98 5.72
CA LEU A 133 8.27 16.05 6.02
C LEU A 133 7.49 16.06 4.69
N PHE A 134 6.50 15.19 4.56
CA PHE A 134 5.52 15.27 3.49
C PHE A 134 4.35 16.09 3.98
N ILE A 135 4.04 17.14 3.25
CA ILE A 135 3.14 18.20 3.71
C ILE A 135 2.04 18.48 2.71
N LYS A 136 0.98 19.09 3.21
CA LYS A 136 -0.05 19.69 2.39
C LYS A 136 -0.20 21.16 2.80
N TYR A 137 0.13 22.07 1.90
CA TYR A 137 -0.05 23.51 2.17
C TYR A 137 -1.51 23.84 2.40
N THR A 138 -1.79 24.61 3.43
CA THR A 138 -3.15 25.02 3.81
C THR A 138 -3.39 26.51 3.61
N LYS A 139 -2.33 27.33 3.74
CA LYS A 139 -2.39 28.77 3.56
C LYS A 139 -1.11 29.28 2.92
N GLY A 140 -1.23 29.98 1.82
CA GLY A 140 -0.18 30.79 1.21
C GLY A 140 -0.29 32.25 1.63
N ASN A 141 0.68 33.05 1.21
CA ASN A 141 0.62 34.50 1.28
C ASN A 141 0.36 35.11 -0.11
N GLN A 142 0.31 36.44 -0.23
CA GLN A 142 0.00 37.11 -1.51
C GLN A 142 1.07 36.90 -2.60
N THR A 143 2.31 36.53 -2.21
CA THR A 143 3.46 36.42 -3.14
C THR A 143 4.05 35.03 -3.20
N GLN A 144 3.76 34.17 -2.22
CA GLN A 144 4.35 32.83 -2.11
C GLN A 144 3.31 31.80 -1.74
N ARG A 145 3.44 30.58 -2.30
CA ARG A 145 2.59 29.43 -2.00
C ARG A 145 3.35 28.29 -1.31
N THR A 146 4.68 28.38 -1.27
CA THR A 146 5.57 27.38 -0.67
C THR A 146 6.53 28.04 0.31
N PHE A 147 7.06 27.26 1.25
CA PHE A 147 8.14 27.72 2.11
C PHE A 147 9.39 28.15 1.31
N GLY A 148 10.22 29.01 1.90
CA GLY A 148 11.50 29.41 1.33
C GLY A 148 12.63 28.42 1.63
N ASN A 149 13.69 28.44 0.81
CA ASN A 149 14.91 27.69 1.10
C ASN A 149 15.59 28.27 2.36
N GLY A 150 16.05 27.39 3.26
CA GLY A 150 16.69 27.81 4.50
C GLY A 150 15.76 28.40 5.56
N GLU A 151 14.46 28.50 5.27
CA GLU A 151 13.47 29.04 6.20
C GLU A 151 13.32 28.15 7.44
N GLN A 152 13.10 28.78 8.58
CA GLN A 152 12.71 28.07 9.80
C GLN A 152 11.20 27.80 9.78
N ILE A 153 10.82 26.57 10.07
CA ILE A 153 9.43 26.18 10.31
C ILE A 153 9.21 25.85 11.79
N THR A 154 8.04 26.21 12.27
CA THR A 154 7.66 26.03 13.69
C THR A 154 6.28 25.44 13.80
N THR A 155 6.01 24.76 14.92
CA THR A 155 4.68 24.27 15.29
C THR A 155 4.16 25.04 16.51
N ALA A 156 2.86 25.04 16.71
CA ALA A 156 2.22 25.62 17.90
C ALA A 156 2.72 24.97 19.22
N SER A 157 3.22 23.74 19.16
CA SER A 157 3.78 23.02 20.31
C SER A 157 5.26 23.33 20.60
N GLY A 158 5.87 24.30 19.89
CA GLY A 158 7.24 24.74 20.11
C GLY A 158 8.31 23.91 19.38
N LEU A 159 7.94 22.93 18.55
CA LEU A 159 8.94 22.28 17.68
C LEU A 159 9.40 23.28 16.63
N SER A 160 10.70 23.30 16.36
CA SER A 160 11.31 24.14 15.33
C SER A 160 12.34 23.35 14.54
N ALA A 161 12.46 23.60 13.26
CA ALA A 161 13.49 23.05 12.39
C ALA A 161 13.78 24.02 11.25
N ASN A 162 15.02 24.02 10.75
CA ASN A 162 15.38 24.77 9.57
C ASN A 162 15.29 23.89 8.33
N LEU A 163 14.79 24.44 7.26
CA LEU A 163 14.88 23.84 5.96
C LEU A 163 16.33 23.89 5.45
N ILE A 164 16.70 22.97 4.56
CA ILE A 164 18.02 23.04 3.91
C ILE A 164 18.12 24.30 3.01
N ALA A 165 19.34 24.76 2.76
CA ALA A 165 19.57 26.03 2.08
C ALA A 165 19.24 26.02 0.58
N THR A 166 19.18 24.84 -0.05
CA THR A 166 18.94 24.70 -1.50
C THR A 166 18.04 23.51 -1.76
N ALA A 167 17.08 23.65 -2.70
CA ALA A 167 16.14 22.59 -3.06
C ALA A 167 15.42 21.96 -1.84
N ALA A 168 15.01 22.82 -0.90
CA ALA A 168 14.40 22.41 0.35
C ALA A 168 12.99 21.80 0.18
N PHE A 169 12.31 22.12 -0.87
CA PHE A 169 10.94 21.71 -1.16
C PHE A 169 10.80 21.19 -2.59
N GLY A 170 9.72 20.47 -2.85
CA GLY A 170 9.44 19.92 -4.17
C GLY A 170 8.30 18.91 -4.12
N ARG A 171 8.24 18.06 -5.13
CA ARG A 171 7.24 17.00 -5.24
C ARG A 171 7.91 15.64 -5.31
N GLY A 172 7.43 14.74 -4.49
CA GLY A 172 7.68 13.32 -4.53
C GLY A 172 6.51 12.56 -5.12
N SER A 173 6.50 11.26 -4.90
CA SER A 173 5.43 10.38 -5.35
C SER A 173 5.13 9.29 -4.32
N GLN A 174 3.87 8.99 -4.15
CA GLN A 174 3.38 7.90 -3.31
C GLN A 174 2.25 7.16 -4.01
N ILE A 175 2.01 5.95 -3.55
CA ILE A 175 0.87 5.16 -3.99
C ILE A 175 0.16 4.60 -2.77
N THR A 176 -1.16 4.68 -2.76
CA THR A 176 -2.02 4.09 -1.75
C THR A 176 -2.85 3.00 -2.40
N LEU A 177 -2.86 1.84 -1.78
CA LEU A 177 -3.79 0.75 -2.08
C LEU A 177 -4.79 0.68 -0.94
N GLY A 178 -6.07 0.86 -1.26
CA GLY A 178 -7.16 0.80 -0.29
C GLY A 178 -7.35 -0.61 0.27
N GLU A 179 -8.15 -0.71 1.32
CA GLU A 179 -8.46 -2.04 1.87
C GLU A 179 -9.29 -2.88 0.90
N GLY A 180 -9.13 -4.20 1.01
CA GLY A 180 -9.86 -5.12 0.16
C GLY A 180 -9.57 -6.58 0.43
N ILE A 181 -9.89 -7.40 -0.56
CA ILE A 181 -9.63 -8.84 -0.56
C ILE A 181 -8.92 -9.19 -1.87
N ILE A 182 -7.84 -9.92 -1.77
CA ILE A 182 -7.09 -10.47 -2.90
C ILE A 182 -7.14 -11.99 -2.85
N TYR A 183 -7.09 -12.64 -4.03
CA TYR A 183 -6.90 -14.07 -4.12
C TYR A 183 -5.42 -14.35 -4.37
N ALA A 184 -4.78 -15.00 -3.42
CA ALA A 184 -3.36 -15.27 -3.47
C ALA A 184 -2.99 -16.48 -2.62
N LYS A 185 -2.04 -17.30 -3.08
CA LYS A 185 -1.57 -18.50 -2.38
C LYS A 185 -2.75 -19.39 -1.94
N ASP A 186 -3.67 -19.59 -2.84
CA ASP A 186 -4.85 -20.44 -2.64
C ASP A 186 -5.81 -19.94 -1.53
N HIS A 187 -5.68 -18.65 -1.16
CA HIS A 187 -6.47 -18.05 -0.09
C HIS A 187 -7.08 -16.70 -0.49
N PHE A 188 -8.23 -16.39 0.08
CA PHE A 188 -8.81 -15.05 0.05
C PHE A 188 -8.25 -14.22 1.19
N ILE A 189 -7.26 -13.40 0.89
CA ILE A 189 -6.48 -12.66 1.89
C ILE A 189 -7.01 -11.23 2.00
N ARG A 190 -7.29 -10.79 3.23
CA ARG A 190 -7.60 -9.38 3.49
C ARG A 190 -6.35 -8.53 3.29
N PHE A 191 -6.46 -7.54 2.42
CA PHE A 191 -5.44 -6.51 2.21
C PHE A 191 -5.85 -5.26 3.00
N PRO A 192 -5.10 -4.85 4.03
CA PRO A 192 -5.35 -3.59 4.73
C PRO A 192 -4.91 -2.42 3.85
N GLU A 193 -5.48 -1.24 4.07
CA GLU A 193 -4.99 -0.03 3.39
C GLU A 193 -3.51 0.20 3.71
N GLN A 194 -2.72 0.38 2.67
CA GLN A 194 -1.29 0.64 2.79
C GLN A 194 -0.86 1.76 1.83
N THR A 195 0.02 2.63 2.31
CA THR A 195 0.62 3.70 1.52
C THR A 195 2.13 3.50 1.44
N LEU A 196 2.68 3.59 0.24
CA LEU A 196 4.10 3.45 -0.03
C LEU A 196 4.64 4.68 -0.76
N ILE A 197 5.69 5.28 -0.22
CA ILE A 197 6.43 6.34 -0.90
C ILE A 197 7.27 5.72 -2.02
N LEU A 198 6.97 6.09 -3.26
CA LEU A 198 7.70 5.60 -4.43
C LEU A 198 9.03 6.32 -4.55
N GLU A 199 8.99 7.65 -4.59
CA GLU A 199 10.17 8.49 -4.60
C GLU A 199 9.98 9.69 -3.68
N LYS A 200 10.97 9.94 -2.82
CA LYS A 200 10.92 11.09 -1.89
C LYS A 200 10.95 12.42 -2.63
N TYR A 201 11.77 12.51 -3.69
CA TYR A 201 12.15 13.78 -4.34
C TYR A 201 11.93 13.79 -5.84
N ASN A 202 11.20 12.79 -6.36
CA ASN A 202 10.89 12.69 -7.78
C ASN A 202 9.42 12.36 -7.96
N ASN A 203 8.75 13.08 -8.85
CA ASN A 203 7.35 12.89 -9.19
C ASN A 203 7.14 12.00 -10.44
N ARG A 204 8.21 11.39 -10.96
CA ARG A 204 8.17 10.48 -12.11
C ARG A 204 8.69 9.09 -11.74
N PRO A 205 8.01 8.37 -10.84
CA PRO A 205 8.45 7.04 -10.44
C PRO A 205 8.33 6.04 -11.58
N SER A 206 9.21 5.04 -11.58
CA SER A 206 9.21 3.92 -12.53
C SER A 206 9.42 2.62 -11.77
N TYR A 207 8.32 2.03 -11.30
CA TYR A 207 8.31 0.85 -10.43
C TYR A 207 7.16 -0.08 -10.75
N ARG A 208 7.35 -1.36 -10.43
CA ARG A 208 6.28 -2.32 -10.18
C ARG A 208 5.90 -2.21 -8.71
N VAL A 209 4.62 -2.08 -8.42
CA VAL A 209 4.11 -2.06 -7.06
C VAL A 209 3.17 -3.22 -6.86
N GLY A 210 3.35 -3.89 -5.76
CA GLY A 210 2.60 -5.08 -5.43
C GLY A 210 2.72 -5.42 -3.95
N ALA A 211 2.36 -6.64 -3.59
CA ALA A 211 2.53 -7.15 -2.24
C ALA A 211 3.31 -8.46 -2.23
N ASN A 212 4.04 -8.65 -1.15
CA ASN A 212 4.56 -9.95 -0.75
C ASN A 212 3.69 -10.50 0.37
N ILE A 213 3.26 -11.75 0.23
CA ILE A 213 2.48 -12.41 1.28
C ILE A 213 3.46 -13.07 2.25
N VAL A 214 3.56 -12.51 3.44
CA VAL A 214 4.36 -13.05 4.53
C VAL A 214 3.53 -14.09 5.28
N GLU A 215 4.05 -15.31 5.34
CA GLU A 215 3.47 -16.42 6.10
C GLU A 215 4.11 -16.47 7.49
N GLU A 216 3.30 -16.51 8.53
CA GLU A 216 3.75 -16.53 9.91
C GLU A 216 2.89 -17.48 10.72
N ILE A 217 3.51 -18.34 11.52
CA ILE A 217 2.82 -19.12 12.54
C ILE A 217 2.87 -18.34 13.85
N VAL A 218 1.71 -17.91 14.30
CA VAL A 218 1.57 -17.12 15.54
C VAL A 218 1.19 -18.06 16.69
N GLN A 219 2.04 -18.06 17.71
CA GLN A 219 1.88 -18.86 18.94
C GLN A 219 1.38 -17.98 20.08
N SER A 220 0.80 -18.60 21.10
CA SER A 220 0.34 -17.93 22.32
C SER A 220 1.44 -17.22 23.11
N SER A 221 2.71 -17.60 22.89
CA SER A 221 3.88 -16.92 23.45
C SER A 221 4.14 -15.54 22.83
N VAL A 222 3.70 -15.34 21.58
CA VAL A 222 3.83 -14.08 20.83
C VAL A 222 2.57 -13.25 20.95
N ASP A 223 1.40 -13.90 20.85
CA ASP A 223 0.09 -13.26 20.97
C ASP A 223 -0.69 -13.86 22.15
N THR A 224 -0.70 -13.13 23.26
CA THR A 224 -1.37 -13.55 24.49
C THR A 224 -2.90 -13.62 24.38
N THR A 225 -3.50 -13.07 23.31
CA THR A 225 -4.94 -13.21 23.04
C THR A 225 -5.33 -14.64 22.66
N LEU A 226 -4.34 -15.49 22.35
CA LEU A 226 -4.52 -16.91 22.08
C LEU A 226 -4.55 -17.77 23.34
N LEU A 227 -4.37 -17.18 24.52
CA LEU A 227 -4.56 -17.86 25.81
C LEU A 227 -6.05 -17.99 26.10
N ASP A 228 -6.41 -19.03 26.88
CA ASP A 228 -7.80 -19.25 27.28
C ASP A 228 -8.34 -18.05 28.09
N PRO A 229 -9.38 -17.35 27.63
CA PRO A 229 -9.94 -16.17 28.29
C PRO A 229 -10.89 -16.49 29.46
N ALA A 230 -11.18 -17.76 29.73
CA ALA A 230 -12.19 -18.18 30.70
C ALA A 230 -11.71 -17.97 32.14
N GLN A 231 -11.83 -16.74 32.66
CA GLN A 231 -11.49 -16.42 34.05
C GLN A 231 -12.32 -17.27 35.04
N GLY A 232 -11.65 -17.82 36.04
CA GLY A 232 -12.29 -18.68 37.05
C GLY A 232 -12.39 -20.17 36.66
N SER A 233 -11.95 -20.56 35.46
CA SER A 233 -11.80 -21.96 35.06
C SER A 233 -10.39 -22.49 35.37
N TYR A 234 -10.24 -23.79 35.46
CA TYR A 234 -8.93 -24.45 35.67
C TYR A 234 -7.99 -24.24 34.48
N ASN A 235 -8.52 -23.96 33.30
CA ASN A 235 -7.74 -23.75 32.06
C ASN A 235 -7.46 -22.28 31.79
N TYR A 236 -7.84 -21.36 32.67
CA TYR A 236 -7.56 -19.91 32.46
C TYR A 236 -6.09 -19.67 32.15
N ALA A 237 -5.85 -18.88 31.12
CA ALA A 237 -4.53 -18.56 30.55
C ALA A 237 -3.74 -19.78 30.03
N ALA A 238 -4.37 -20.94 29.81
CA ALA A 238 -3.72 -22.04 29.11
C ALA A 238 -3.44 -21.68 27.63
N PRO A 239 -2.29 -22.11 27.06
CA PRO A 239 -1.97 -21.85 25.67
C PRO A 239 -2.96 -22.56 24.73
N GLY A 240 -3.46 -21.81 23.73
CA GLY A 240 -4.31 -22.35 22.67
C GLY A 240 -3.50 -22.89 21.48
N ALA A 241 -4.22 -23.30 20.44
CA ALA A 241 -3.60 -23.74 19.19
C ALA A 241 -2.91 -22.57 18.46
N ASP A 242 -1.91 -22.86 17.66
CA ASP A 242 -1.22 -21.89 16.82
C ASP A 242 -2.12 -21.38 15.67
N ARG A 243 -1.78 -20.25 15.08
CA ARG A 243 -2.52 -19.64 13.97
C ARG A 243 -1.60 -19.38 12.79
N LEU A 244 -2.02 -19.80 11.60
CA LEU A 244 -1.42 -19.33 10.36
C LEU A 244 -1.92 -17.92 10.07
N LYS A 245 -0.98 -16.99 9.92
CA LYS A 245 -1.23 -15.61 9.53
C LYS A 245 -0.63 -15.35 8.17
N LEU A 246 -1.46 -14.85 7.26
CA LEU A 246 -1.06 -14.41 5.93
C LEU A 246 -1.14 -12.88 5.91
N ASN A 247 0.03 -12.24 5.89
CA ASN A 247 0.14 -10.79 5.96
C ASN A 247 0.64 -10.22 4.62
N PRO A 248 -0.21 -9.54 3.82
CA PRO A 248 0.22 -8.87 2.61
C PRO A 248 0.96 -7.58 2.95
N VAL A 249 2.23 -7.51 2.60
CA VAL A 249 3.09 -6.34 2.79
C VAL A 249 3.37 -5.69 1.45
N MET A 250 2.94 -4.44 1.32
CA MET A 250 3.13 -3.65 0.11
C MET A 250 4.61 -3.35 -0.12
N MET A 251 5.08 -3.53 -1.35
CA MET A 251 6.44 -3.25 -1.74
C MET A 251 6.55 -2.78 -3.18
N LYS A 252 7.66 -2.12 -3.49
CA LYS A 252 8.01 -1.69 -4.85
C LYS A 252 9.25 -2.44 -5.35
N GLN A 253 9.29 -2.71 -6.66
CA GLN A 253 10.45 -3.28 -7.35
C GLN A 253 10.75 -2.44 -8.60
N PRO A 254 12.03 -2.28 -8.99
CA PRO A 254 12.38 -1.65 -10.25
C PRO A 254 11.75 -2.39 -11.45
N ASN A 255 11.34 -1.65 -12.48
CA ASN A 255 10.77 -2.24 -13.70
C ASN A 255 11.73 -3.19 -14.44
N SER A 256 13.04 -3.06 -14.22
CA SER A 256 14.07 -3.95 -14.77
C SER A 256 14.05 -5.36 -14.17
N ILE A 257 13.48 -5.53 -12.98
CA ILE A 257 13.38 -6.83 -12.31
C ILE A 257 12.08 -7.49 -12.78
N VAL A 258 12.20 -8.62 -13.49
CA VAL A 258 11.05 -9.49 -13.75
C VAL A 258 10.89 -10.35 -12.50
N PRO A 259 9.74 -10.31 -11.80
CA PRO A 259 9.51 -11.16 -10.64
C PRO A 259 9.73 -12.63 -11.01
N LYS A 260 10.66 -13.29 -10.34
CA LYS A 260 10.87 -14.72 -10.46
C LYS A 260 10.16 -15.40 -9.28
N GLY A 261 9.23 -16.27 -9.60
CA GLY A 261 8.45 -16.98 -8.58
C GLY A 261 7.25 -16.16 -8.08
N ASN A 262 6.47 -16.82 -7.25
CA ASN A 262 5.12 -16.38 -6.88
C ASN A 262 5.06 -15.65 -5.52
N THR A 263 6.18 -15.07 -5.08
CA THR A 263 6.25 -14.33 -3.82
C THR A 263 5.79 -12.89 -3.94
N PHE A 264 5.93 -12.29 -5.13
CA PHE A 264 5.54 -10.90 -5.38
C PHE A 264 4.31 -10.85 -6.31
N ILE A 265 3.23 -10.36 -5.77
CA ILE A 265 1.97 -10.13 -6.49
C ILE A 265 1.98 -8.70 -7.02
N GLU A 266 2.12 -8.53 -8.33
CA GLU A 266 2.11 -7.22 -8.97
C GLU A 266 0.67 -6.69 -9.07
N PHE A 267 0.39 -5.51 -8.52
CA PHE A 267 -0.90 -4.82 -8.66
C PHE A 267 -0.86 -3.76 -9.74
N VAL A 268 0.27 -3.09 -9.89
CA VAL A 268 0.40 -2.00 -10.85
C VAL A 268 1.84 -1.84 -11.32
N ARG A 269 1.98 -1.48 -12.59
CA ARG A 269 3.24 -1.06 -13.18
C ARG A 269 3.16 0.41 -13.55
N ILE A 270 4.14 1.18 -13.06
CA ILE A 270 4.26 2.61 -13.26
C ILE A 270 5.53 2.88 -14.06
N SER A 271 5.46 3.73 -15.07
CA SER A 271 6.61 4.20 -15.82
C SER A 271 6.53 5.72 -15.98
N GLN A 272 7.58 6.42 -15.56
CA GLN A 272 7.66 7.88 -15.62
C GLN A 272 6.44 8.60 -15.00
N GLY A 273 5.92 8.06 -13.88
CA GLY A 273 4.77 8.62 -13.19
C GLY A 273 3.40 8.27 -13.78
N VAL A 274 3.36 7.45 -14.84
CA VAL A 274 2.12 7.02 -15.51
C VAL A 274 1.88 5.54 -15.27
N ILE A 275 0.65 5.18 -14.96
CA ILE A 275 0.24 3.78 -14.82
C ILE A 275 0.21 3.14 -16.21
N GLN A 276 0.98 2.06 -16.38
CA GLN A 276 1.05 1.29 -17.63
C GLN A 276 0.11 0.09 -17.61
N GLU A 277 0.13 -0.65 -16.52
CA GLU A 277 -0.68 -1.86 -16.33
C GLU A 277 -1.22 -1.89 -14.91
N GLU A 278 -2.46 -2.31 -14.76
CA GLU A 278 -3.08 -2.64 -13.48
C GLU A 278 -3.26 -4.16 -13.36
N ALA A 279 -3.36 -4.65 -12.13
CA ALA A 279 -3.58 -6.06 -11.83
C ALA A 279 -4.76 -6.65 -12.61
N VAL A 280 -4.66 -7.93 -12.90
CA VAL A 280 -5.69 -8.69 -13.60
C VAL A 280 -7.00 -8.61 -12.82
N LYS A 281 -8.01 -8.03 -13.46
CA LYS A 281 -9.36 -7.99 -12.90
C LYS A 281 -10.00 -9.38 -12.94
N PRO A 282 -10.87 -9.73 -11.98
CA PRO A 282 -11.54 -11.02 -11.97
C PRO A 282 -12.36 -11.22 -13.27
N GLN A 283 -12.63 -12.47 -13.65
CA GLN A 283 -13.41 -12.77 -14.85
C GLN A 283 -14.80 -12.10 -14.86
N TYR A 284 -15.39 -11.88 -13.69
CA TYR A 284 -16.62 -11.08 -13.54
C TYR A 284 -16.50 -9.63 -14.01
N ALA A 285 -15.30 -9.08 -14.10
CA ALA A 285 -15.10 -7.76 -14.66
C ALA A 285 -15.55 -7.68 -16.12
N GLN A 286 -15.42 -8.76 -16.89
CA GLN A 286 -15.89 -8.83 -18.27
C GLN A 286 -17.43 -8.75 -18.35
N ILE A 287 -18.14 -9.45 -17.46
CA ILE A 287 -19.60 -9.35 -17.36
C ILE A 287 -20.03 -7.94 -16.98
N ARG A 288 -19.36 -7.34 -15.99
CA ARG A 288 -19.63 -5.95 -15.58
C ARG A 288 -19.39 -4.98 -16.72
N ASP A 289 -18.29 -5.14 -17.47
CA ASP A 289 -17.96 -4.27 -18.58
C ASP A 289 -18.94 -4.47 -19.75
N TYR A 290 -19.41 -5.69 -19.98
CA TYR A 290 -20.47 -5.99 -20.95
C TYR A 290 -21.81 -5.34 -20.55
N MET A 291 -22.21 -5.46 -19.28
CA MET A 291 -23.44 -4.83 -18.78
C MET A 291 -23.33 -3.30 -18.82
N ALA A 292 -22.16 -2.74 -18.50
CA ALA A 292 -21.92 -1.32 -18.59
C ALA A 292 -22.00 -0.81 -20.03
N ARG A 293 -21.46 -1.56 -20.99
CA ARG A 293 -21.59 -1.26 -22.41
C ARG A 293 -23.05 -1.30 -22.86
N ARG A 294 -23.79 -2.31 -22.44
CA ARG A 294 -25.22 -2.41 -22.75
C ARG A 294 -26.01 -1.23 -22.19
N THR A 295 -25.72 -0.82 -20.95
CA THR A 295 -26.35 0.39 -20.34
C THR A 295 -26.01 1.64 -21.16
N PHE A 296 -24.77 1.74 -21.64
CA PHE A 296 -24.37 2.83 -22.54
C PHE A 296 -25.15 2.81 -23.86
N ASP A 297 -25.31 1.65 -24.48
CA ASP A 297 -26.07 1.48 -25.73
C ASP A 297 -27.57 1.86 -25.54
N GLU A 298 -28.13 1.61 -24.36
CA GLU A 298 -29.53 1.92 -24.02
C GLU A 298 -29.74 3.37 -23.55
N SER A 299 -28.80 3.96 -22.80
CA SER A 299 -28.97 5.24 -22.10
C SER A 299 -28.03 6.36 -22.59
N GLY A 300 -27.06 6.06 -23.46
CA GLY A 300 -26.06 7.00 -23.94
C GLY A 300 -24.93 7.24 -22.94
N HIS A 301 -24.29 8.41 -23.04
CA HIS A 301 -23.16 8.76 -22.19
C HIS A 301 -23.53 8.83 -20.70
N TYR A 302 -22.75 8.17 -19.85
CA TYR A 302 -22.93 8.27 -18.41
C TYR A 302 -21.62 8.19 -17.63
N ILE A 303 -21.60 8.79 -16.46
CA ILE A 303 -20.44 8.86 -15.56
C ILE A 303 -20.72 7.95 -14.36
N VAL A 304 -19.81 7.02 -14.09
CA VAL A 304 -19.85 6.14 -12.91
C VAL A 304 -19.11 6.77 -11.73
N LYS A 305 -17.92 7.34 -12.02
CA LYS A 305 -17.10 8.09 -11.07
C LYS A 305 -16.62 9.36 -11.76
N GLY A 306 -16.97 10.50 -11.21
CA GLY A 306 -16.58 11.80 -11.75
C GLY A 306 -15.07 12.03 -11.72
N TRP A 307 -14.60 12.94 -12.57
CA TRP A 307 -13.22 13.43 -12.58
C TRP A 307 -13.19 14.81 -11.94
N SER A 308 -12.10 15.11 -11.21
CA SER A 308 -11.74 16.47 -10.85
C SER A 308 -10.51 16.86 -11.66
N VAL A 309 -10.49 18.12 -12.11
CA VAL A 309 -9.35 18.69 -12.84
C VAL A 309 -8.75 19.79 -11.99
N THR A 310 -7.44 19.70 -11.72
CA THR A 310 -6.67 20.77 -11.08
C THR A 310 -5.68 21.33 -12.08
N LEU A 311 -5.59 22.65 -12.17
CA LEU A 311 -4.62 23.36 -13.00
C LEU A 311 -3.49 23.89 -12.12
N GLU A 312 -2.26 23.66 -12.54
CA GLU A 312 -1.05 24.08 -11.82
C GLU A 312 -0.02 24.61 -12.82
N GLU A 313 0.91 25.43 -12.35
CA GLU A 313 2.03 25.87 -13.17
C GLU A 313 2.95 24.72 -13.53
N HIS A 314 3.42 24.70 -14.75
CA HIS A 314 4.29 23.61 -15.24
C HIS A 314 5.70 23.72 -14.66
N LEU A 315 6.31 24.93 -14.67
CA LEU A 315 7.64 25.15 -14.12
C LEU A 315 7.57 25.37 -12.60
N MET A 316 8.29 24.54 -11.86
CA MET A 316 8.50 24.74 -10.42
C MET A 316 9.56 25.81 -10.19
N GLN A 317 9.14 26.91 -9.58
CA GLN A 317 10.02 27.98 -9.11
C GLN A 317 9.80 28.23 -7.61
N ALA A 318 10.74 28.92 -6.97
CA ALA A 318 10.55 29.33 -5.59
C ALA A 318 9.26 30.16 -5.47
N GLY A 319 8.33 29.69 -4.66
CA GLY A 319 7.09 30.41 -4.36
C GLY A 319 5.87 30.09 -5.23
N ASN A 320 5.99 29.42 -6.37
CA ASN A 320 4.83 29.17 -7.26
C ASN A 320 4.20 27.76 -7.11
N GLY A 321 4.90 26.81 -6.52
CA GLY A 321 4.39 25.44 -6.36
C GLY A 321 4.19 24.67 -7.67
N GLY A 322 4.89 25.03 -8.75
CA GLY A 322 4.83 24.34 -10.04
C GLY A 322 5.20 22.87 -9.98
N THR A 323 4.94 22.13 -11.05
CA THR A 323 5.00 20.66 -11.05
C THR A 323 6.38 20.13 -11.38
N TYR A 324 7.08 20.74 -12.35
CA TYR A 324 8.34 20.25 -12.90
C TYR A 324 9.47 21.22 -12.68
N LEU A 325 10.61 20.74 -12.21
CA LEU A 325 11.87 21.52 -12.20
C LEU A 325 12.32 21.82 -13.64
N ALA A 326 13.04 22.91 -13.83
CA ALA A 326 13.62 23.26 -15.13
C ALA A 326 14.50 22.11 -15.68
N ALA A 327 15.27 21.43 -14.82
CA ALA A 327 16.08 20.27 -15.18
C ALA A 327 15.25 19.07 -15.69
N ASN A 328 13.97 19.01 -15.34
CA ASN A 328 13.03 17.97 -15.75
C ASN A 328 12.07 18.44 -16.85
N GLY A 329 12.43 19.52 -17.57
CA GLY A 329 11.66 20.05 -18.67
C GLY A 329 10.54 21.02 -18.26
N GLY A 330 10.58 21.57 -17.04
CA GLY A 330 9.65 22.62 -16.62
C GLY A 330 9.74 23.85 -17.52
N ASN A 331 8.60 24.40 -17.95
CA ASN A 331 8.50 25.52 -18.85
C ASN A 331 7.45 26.53 -18.34
N ASN A 332 7.78 27.81 -18.32
CA ASN A 332 6.91 28.89 -17.87
C ASN A 332 5.69 29.13 -18.78
N ASP A 333 5.77 28.72 -20.03
CA ASP A 333 4.70 28.94 -21.02
C ASP A 333 3.63 27.85 -20.99
N LEU A 334 3.80 26.84 -20.11
CA LEU A 334 2.91 25.69 -20.02
C LEU A 334 2.20 25.62 -18.67
N LEU A 335 1.02 25.02 -18.68
CA LEU A 335 0.26 24.62 -17.49
C LEU A 335 0.20 23.09 -17.41
N VAL A 336 0.03 22.58 -16.21
CA VAL A 336 -0.26 21.17 -15.96
C VAL A 336 -1.73 21.04 -15.58
N ALA A 337 -2.46 20.24 -16.34
CA ALA A 337 -3.79 19.79 -15.97
C ALA A 337 -3.70 18.39 -15.37
N SER A 338 -3.92 18.28 -14.07
CA SER A 338 -3.99 16.99 -13.37
C SER A 338 -5.44 16.55 -13.29
N VAL A 339 -5.75 15.36 -13.80
CA VAL A 339 -7.10 14.80 -13.80
C VAL A 339 -7.14 13.65 -12.81
N SER A 340 -8.06 13.68 -11.85
CA SER A 340 -8.23 12.58 -10.89
C SER A 340 -8.76 11.32 -11.60
N PRO A 341 -8.47 10.12 -11.05
CA PRO A 341 -9.07 8.89 -11.57
C PRO A 341 -10.59 8.96 -11.55
N GLY A 342 -11.20 8.72 -12.70
CA GLY A 342 -12.65 8.66 -12.89
C GLY A 342 -13.03 7.56 -13.85
N ARG A 343 -14.31 7.28 -13.99
CA ARG A 343 -14.83 6.31 -14.94
C ARG A 343 -16.11 6.83 -15.57
N GLY A 344 -16.16 6.81 -16.88
CA GLY A 344 -17.35 7.10 -17.67
C GLY A 344 -17.37 6.26 -18.92
N TYR A 345 -18.55 6.18 -19.54
CA TYR A 345 -18.75 5.52 -20.81
C TYR A 345 -19.23 6.57 -21.82
N ILE A 346 -18.42 6.76 -22.85
CA ILE A 346 -18.63 7.72 -23.93
C ILE A 346 -18.35 7.04 -25.27
N SER A 347 -19.06 7.41 -26.33
CA SER A 347 -18.81 6.94 -27.69
C SER A 347 -17.71 7.72 -28.37
#